data_2bcc1df45dcc98dd9ca0d464a80fd590
#
_entry.id   2bcc1df45dcc98dd9ca0d464a80fd590
#
_cell.length_a   1.000
_cell.length_b   1.000
_cell.length_c   1.000
_cell.angle_alpha   90.00
_cell.angle_beta   90.00
_cell.angle_gamma   90.00
#
_symmetry.space_group_name_H-M   'P 1'
#
loop_
_entity.id
_entity.type
_entity.pdbx_description
1 polymer ?
#
loop_
_entity_poly.entity_id
_entity_poly.type
_entity_poly.pdbx_seq_one_letter_code
_entity_poly.pdbx_strand_id
1 'polypeptide(L)'
;MHMNFNNKSEILKRANFLLKDGIKNRDSLFHTPIISSLNGNEISSRVMVLRDHIASKRVIRFHSDYRSDKVHELKANKKISVIGYDPNLKTQIRLTGKAKINHKNKSSKKAWEESQAISKKCYSVKDGSSTKTNKPELYDFHMKDISVEDGYKNFCTIEIYYDTLEFLYLQRQGHRRCKFKWNAKGKLQSFWLVP
;
A
#
# COMPACT_ATOMS: atom_id res chain seq x y z
N MET A 1 10.88 18.40 18.82
CA MET A 1 9.80 17.97 19.76
C MET A 1 10.01 16.50 20.09
N HIS A 2 10.30 16.18 21.35
CA HIS A 2 10.56 14.79 21.77
C HIS A 2 9.23 14.03 21.74
N MET A 3 9.15 12.97 20.93
CA MET A 3 7.96 12.13 20.83
C MET A 3 7.78 11.27 22.08
N ASN A 4 6.60 11.27 22.67
CA ASN A 4 6.28 10.43 23.82
C ASN A 4 5.69 9.08 23.34
N PHE A 5 6.54 8.05 23.26
CA PHE A 5 6.13 6.70 22.90
C PHE A 5 5.28 5.98 23.97
N ASN A 6 5.00 6.60 25.10
CA ASN A 6 4.05 6.09 26.10
C ASN A 6 2.63 6.67 25.92
N ASN A 7 2.43 7.53 24.91
CA ASN A 7 1.12 8.11 24.58
C ASN A 7 0.59 7.53 23.26
N LYS A 8 -0.49 6.73 23.32
CA LYS A 8 -1.09 6.10 22.15
C LYS A 8 -1.59 7.12 21.12
N SER A 9 -2.11 8.27 21.53
CA SER A 9 -2.57 9.31 20.59
C SER A 9 -1.41 9.89 19.78
N GLU A 10 -0.25 10.14 20.41
CA GLU A 10 0.94 10.61 19.72
C GLU A 10 1.49 9.55 18.77
N ILE A 11 1.46 8.27 19.16
CA ILE A 11 1.85 7.16 18.30
C ILE A 11 0.96 7.09 17.05
N LEU A 12 -0.36 7.26 17.20
CA LEU A 12 -1.27 7.27 16.05
C LEU A 12 -1.00 8.44 15.10
N LYS A 13 -0.74 9.63 15.66
CA LYS A 13 -0.32 10.81 14.87
C LYS A 13 0.98 10.52 14.12
N ARG A 14 1.96 9.92 14.80
CA ARG A 14 3.25 9.55 14.17
C ARG A 14 3.08 8.53 13.06
N ALA A 15 2.29 7.47 13.25
CA ALA A 15 2.00 6.47 12.22
C ALA A 15 1.38 7.12 10.97
N ASN A 16 0.39 7.99 11.16
CA ASN A 16 -0.23 8.73 10.07
C ASN A 16 0.75 9.67 9.35
N PHE A 17 1.64 10.32 10.10
CA PHE A 17 2.70 11.17 9.54
C PHE A 17 3.64 10.34 8.66
N LEU A 18 4.15 9.20 9.15
CA LEU A 18 5.09 8.34 8.42
C LEU A 18 4.47 7.78 7.13
N LEU A 19 3.21 7.35 7.18
CA LEU A 19 2.49 6.90 6.00
C LEU A 19 2.30 8.04 4.98
N LYS A 20 2.02 9.26 5.45
CA LYS A 20 1.88 10.42 4.56
C LYS A 20 3.21 10.86 3.97
N ASP A 21 4.29 10.83 4.75
CA ASP A 21 5.65 11.12 4.30
C ASP A 21 6.06 10.14 3.20
N GLY A 22 5.82 8.83 3.40
CA GLY A 22 6.11 7.77 2.43
C GLY A 22 5.47 7.95 1.05
N ILE A 23 4.45 8.80 0.88
CA ILE A 23 3.86 9.05 -0.45
C ILE A 23 4.85 9.81 -1.35
N LYS A 24 5.57 10.79 -0.83
CA LYS A 24 6.45 11.69 -1.60
C LYS A 24 7.93 11.40 -1.38
N ASN A 25 8.30 11.02 -0.18
CA ASN A 25 9.67 10.75 0.22
C ASN A 25 10.07 9.34 -0.21
N ARG A 26 10.85 9.22 -1.29
CA ARG A 26 11.32 7.93 -1.83
C ARG A 26 12.33 7.23 -0.95
N ASP A 27 13.01 7.95 -0.07
CA ASP A 27 13.96 7.39 0.90
C ASP A 27 13.26 6.81 2.13
N SER A 28 12.00 7.14 2.34
CA SER A 28 11.17 6.55 3.38
C SER A 28 10.86 5.09 3.07
N LEU A 29 11.17 4.18 3.98
CA LEU A 29 10.84 2.76 3.82
C LEU A 29 9.32 2.48 3.89
N PHE A 30 8.53 3.47 4.30
CA PHE A 30 7.06 3.44 4.17
C PHE A 30 6.58 3.82 2.76
N HIS A 31 7.49 4.25 1.85
CA HIS A 31 7.18 4.46 0.44
C HIS A 31 6.83 3.16 -0.29
N THR A 32 7.52 2.08 0.09
CA THR A 32 7.43 0.77 -0.55
C THR A 32 7.12 -0.34 0.45
N PRO A 33 5.95 -0.30 1.14
CA PRO A 33 5.58 -1.34 2.09
C PRO A 33 5.30 -2.67 1.39
N ILE A 34 5.37 -3.76 2.15
CA ILE A 34 4.98 -5.10 1.72
C ILE A 34 3.47 -5.24 1.88
N ILE A 35 2.83 -5.76 0.84
CA ILE A 35 1.41 -6.11 0.83
C ILE A 35 1.27 -7.62 0.72
N SER A 36 0.41 -8.20 1.56
CA SER A 36 0.10 -9.63 1.55
C SER A 36 -1.39 -9.86 1.32
N SER A 37 -1.71 -10.70 0.34
CA SER A 37 -3.06 -11.17 0.00
C SER A 37 -3.12 -12.69 -0.01
N LEU A 38 -4.32 -13.25 -0.09
CA LEU A 38 -4.53 -14.69 -0.19
C LEU A 38 -4.69 -15.09 -1.67
N ASN A 39 -3.96 -16.12 -2.07
CA ASN A 39 -4.11 -16.83 -3.33
C ASN A 39 -4.60 -18.24 -3.01
N GLY A 40 -5.92 -18.44 -2.98
CA GLY A 40 -6.51 -19.64 -2.40
C GLY A 40 -6.14 -19.76 -0.91
N ASN A 41 -5.42 -20.80 -0.54
CA ASN A 41 -4.92 -21.04 0.81
C ASN A 41 -3.48 -20.55 1.06
N GLU A 42 -2.84 -20.01 0.03
CA GLU A 42 -1.46 -19.53 0.11
C GLU A 42 -1.41 -18.02 0.38
N ILE A 43 -0.33 -17.58 1.02
CA ILE A 43 -0.05 -16.15 1.21
C ILE A 43 0.86 -15.68 0.08
N SER A 44 0.41 -14.69 -0.65
CA SER A 44 1.18 -14.03 -1.71
C SER A 44 1.59 -12.62 -1.23
N SER A 45 2.90 -12.35 -1.21
CA SER A 45 3.46 -11.08 -0.70
C SER A 45 4.29 -10.36 -1.75
N ARG A 46 4.20 -9.04 -1.80
CA ARG A 46 4.98 -8.19 -2.73
C ARG A 46 5.16 -6.78 -2.18
N VAL A 47 6.19 -6.13 -2.65
CA VAL A 47 6.41 -4.70 -2.42
C VAL A 47 5.54 -3.90 -3.39
N MET A 48 4.90 -2.82 -2.89
CA MET A 48 4.15 -1.89 -3.74
C MET A 48 4.37 -0.44 -3.30
N VAL A 49 4.37 0.47 -4.27
CA VAL A 49 4.56 1.91 -4.01
C VAL A 49 3.29 2.52 -3.44
N LEU A 50 3.39 3.09 -2.24
CA LEU A 50 2.31 3.86 -1.61
C LEU A 50 2.05 5.15 -2.39
N ARG A 51 0.81 5.36 -2.80
CA ARG A 51 0.42 6.49 -3.65
C ARG A 51 -0.46 7.52 -2.95
N ASP A 52 -1.18 7.10 -1.92
CA ASP A 52 -2.04 8.01 -1.15
C ASP A 52 -2.33 7.45 0.25
N HIS A 53 -2.59 8.33 1.20
CA HIS A 53 -3.06 8.01 2.54
C HIS A 53 -4.06 9.06 3.02
N ILE A 54 -5.29 8.63 3.27
CA ILE A 54 -6.37 9.45 3.81
C ILE A 54 -6.69 8.97 5.23
N ALA A 55 -6.00 9.54 6.22
CA ALA A 55 -6.08 9.11 7.62
C ALA A 55 -7.52 9.15 8.18
N SER A 56 -8.30 10.19 7.86
CA SER A 56 -9.69 10.35 8.32
C SER A 56 -10.62 9.26 7.82
N LYS A 57 -10.33 8.69 6.64
CA LYS A 57 -11.08 7.58 6.03
C LYS A 57 -10.42 6.23 6.29
N ARG A 58 -9.22 6.20 6.88
CA ARG A 58 -8.41 4.99 7.07
C ARG A 58 -8.17 4.24 5.75
N VAL A 59 -7.76 4.99 4.74
CA VAL A 59 -7.53 4.46 3.39
C VAL A 59 -6.09 4.72 2.99
N ILE A 60 -5.43 3.70 2.45
CA ILE A 60 -4.20 3.81 1.69
C ILE A 60 -4.43 3.31 0.26
N ARG A 61 -3.74 3.91 -0.72
CA ARG A 61 -3.93 3.61 -2.14
C ARG A 61 -2.62 3.19 -2.79
N PHE A 62 -2.73 2.18 -3.64
CA PHE A 62 -1.68 1.69 -4.54
C PHE A 62 -2.18 1.69 -5.97
N HIS A 63 -1.25 1.71 -6.93
CA HIS A 63 -1.55 1.55 -8.35
C HIS A 63 -1.13 0.14 -8.80
N SER A 64 -1.89 -0.47 -9.70
CA SER A 64 -1.61 -1.81 -10.20
C SER A 64 -2.10 -1.98 -11.64
N ASP A 65 -1.52 -2.98 -12.31
CA ASP A 65 -2.08 -3.54 -13.53
C ASP A 65 -3.30 -4.39 -13.16
N TYR A 66 -4.42 -4.09 -13.79
CA TYR A 66 -5.70 -4.78 -13.57
C TYR A 66 -5.67 -6.25 -13.97
N ARG A 67 -4.73 -6.64 -14.85
CA ARG A 67 -4.51 -8.00 -15.35
C ARG A 67 -3.63 -8.85 -14.43
N SER A 68 -3.04 -8.25 -13.38
CA SER A 68 -2.08 -8.92 -12.50
C SER A 68 -2.75 -9.89 -11.52
N ASP A 69 -2.01 -10.93 -11.11
CA ASP A 69 -2.48 -11.97 -10.18
C ASP A 69 -3.03 -11.39 -8.88
N LYS A 70 -2.36 -10.37 -8.31
CA LYS A 70 -2.83 -9.70 -7.09
C LYS A 70 -4.22 -9.10 -7.21
N VAL A 71 -4.62 -8.66 -8.40
CA VAL A 71 -5.97 -8.14 -8.64
C VAL A 71 -6.97 -9.29 -8.65
N HIS A 72 -6.62 -10.45 -9.23
CA HIS A 72 -7.46 -11.65 -9.19
C HIS A 72 -7.60 -12.18 -7.76
N GLU A 73 -6.51 -12.26 -7.01
CA GLU A 73 -6.48 -12.63 -5.59
C GLU A 73 -7.44 -11.74 -4.77
N LEU A 74 -7.33 -10.41 -4.91
CA LEU A 74 -8.14 -9.45 -4.17
C LEU A 74 -9.61 -9.39 -4.61
N LYS A 75 -9.94 -9.81 -5.82
CA LYS A 75 -11.32 -10.02 -6.25
C LYS A 75 -11.93 -11.24 -5.57
N ALA A 76 -11.17 -12.32 -5.43
CA ALA A 76 -11.59 -13.54 -4.77
C ALA A 76 -11.66 -13.36 -3.24
N ASN A 77 -10.65 -12.74 -2.64
CA ASN A 77 -10.60 -12.48 -1.20
C ASN A 77 -10.07 -11.06 -0.92
N LYS A 78 -10.94 -10.20 -0.41
CA LYS A 78 -10.61 -8.79 -0.14
C LYS A 78 -9.73 -8.57 1.09
N LYS A 79 -9.46 -9.60 1.93
CA LYS A 79 -8.61 -9.48 3.11
C LYS A 79 -7.18 -9.19 2.70
N ILE A 80 -6.56 -8.23 3.38
CA ILE A 80 -5.22 -7.76 3.03
C ILE A 80 -4.47 -7.29 4.27
N SER A 81 -3.17 -7.53 4.28
CA SER A 81 -2.23 -6.98 5.26
C SER A 81 -1.18 -6.13 4.56
N VAL A 82 -0.77 -5.06 5.22
CA VAL A 82 0.31 -4.18 4.78
C VAL A 82 1.28 -4.02 5.93
N ILE A 83 2.58 -4.14 5.65
CA ILE A 83 3.63 -3.94 6.64
C ILE A 83 4.76 -3.10 6.06
N GLY A 84 5.21 -2.11 6.83
CA GLY A 84 6.43 -1.36 6.59
C GLY A 84 7.29 -1.37 7.85
N TYR A 85 8.60 -1.49 7.68
CA TYR A 85 9.58 -1.37 8.76
C TYR A 85 10.72 -0.47 8.32
N ASP A 86 11.02 0.51 9.15
CA ASP A 86 12.15 1.41 8.96
C ASP A 86 13.18 1.18 10.08
N PRO A 87 14.36 0.61 9.78
CA PRO A 87 15.40 0.32 10.76
C PRO A 87 16.04 1.58 11.34
N ASN A 88 16.10 2.69 10.60
CA ASN A 88 16.65 3.95 11.08
C ASN A 88 15.72 4.57 12.13
N LEU A 89 14.42 4.49 11.89
CA LEU A 89 13.38 4.94 12.82
C LEU A 89 13.04 3.87 13.86
N LYS A 90 13.56 2.64 13.71
CA LYS A 90 13.26 1.47 14.57
C LYS A 90 11.75 1.26 14.72
N THR A 91 11.01 1.53 13.64
CA THR A 91 9.56 1.60 13.66
C THR A 91 8.94 0.66 12.63
N GLN A 92 8.00 -0.17 13.09
CA GLN A 92 7.12 -0.98 12.24
C GLN A 92 5.70 -0.45 12.29
N ILE A 93 5.07 -0.36 11.12
CA ILE A 93 3.62 -0.10 10.99
C ILE A 93 3.01 -1.30 10.26
N ARG A 94 1.94 -1.86 10.83
CA ARG A 94 1.16 -2.92 10.20
C ARG A 94 -0.31 -2.50 10.12
N LEU A 95 -0.89 -2.65 8.94
CA LEU A 95 -2.30 -2.37 8.68
C LEU A 95 -2.98 -3.67 8.25
N THR A 96 -4.21 -3.90 8.72
CA THR A 96 -5.07 -4.96 8.19
C THR A 96 -6.44 -4.40 7.85
N GLY A 97 -7.06 -4.96 6.82
CA GLY A 97 -8.35 -4.46 6.36
C GLY A 97 -8.83 -5.16 5.10
N LYS A 98 -9.60 -4.43 4.29
CA LYS A 98 -10.19 -4.92 3.05
C LYS A 98 -9.79 -4.05 1.87
N ALA A 99 -9.44 -4.70 0.77
CA ALA A 99 -9.14 -4.03 -0.49
C ALA A 99 -10.41 -3.76 -1.30
N LYS A 100 -10.40 -2.62 -2.01
CA LYS A 100 -11.35 -2.25 -3.07
C LYS A 100 -10.55 -1.92 -4.33
N ILE A 101 -10.88 -2.59 -5.41
CA ILE A 101 -10.28 -2.34 -6.73
C ILE A 101 -11.15 -1.34 -7.48
N ASN A 102 -10.54 -0.27 -7.97
CA ASN A 102 -11.19 0.71 -8.84
C ASN A 102 -10.56 0.62 -10.23
N HIS A 103 -11.36 0.29 -11.22
CA HIS A 103 -10.98 0.16 -12.61
C HIS A 103 -12.04 0.84 -13.49
N LYS A 104 -11.61 1.63 -14.47
CA LYS A 104 -12.47 2.36 -15.40
C LYS A 104 -13.60 3.18 -14.73
N ASN A 105 -13.31 3.79 -13.58
CA ASN A 105 -14.24 4.64 -12.84
C ASN A 105 -13.61 5.98 -12.47
N LYS A 106 -14.37 6.90 -11.86
CA LYS A 106 -13.91 8.24 -11.48
C LYS A 106 -12.64 8.22 -10.63
N SER A 107 -12.52 7.26 -9.67
CA SER A 107 -11.34 7.17 -8.80
C SER A 107 -10.10 6.75 -9.58
N SER A 108 -10.19 5.70 -10.42
CA SER A 108 -9.08 5.26 -11.25
C SER A 108 -8.71 6.29 -12.32
N LYS A 109 -9.69 6.98 -12.92
CA LYS A 109 -9.43 8.04 -13.91
C LYS A 109 -8.63 9.18 -13.30
N LYS A 110 -9.07 9.71 -12.16
CA LYS A 110 -8.35 10.76 -11.42
C LYS A 110 -6.91 10.33 -11.09
N ALA A 111 -6.73 9.13 -10.54
CA ALA A 111 -5.41 8.62 -10.20
C ALA A 111 -4.50 8.43 -11.44
N TRP A 112 -5.08 8.05 -12.58
CA TRP A 112 -4.36 7.99 -13.85
C TRP A 112 -3.90 9.35 -14.32
N GLU A 113 -4.78 10.35 -14.32
CA GLU A 113 -4.47 11.72 -14.73
C GLU A 113 -3.35 12.33 -13.88
N GLU A 114 -3.37 12.10 -12.56
CA GLU A 114 -2.36 12.55 -11.60
C GLU A 114 -1.02 11.79 -11.69
N SER A 115 -0.96 10.66 -12.42
CA SER A 115 0.24 9.82 -12.51
C SER A 115 1.25 10.40 -13.51
N GLN A 116 2.54 10.26 -13.19
CA GLN A 116 3.64 10.64 -14.08
C GLN A 116 3.66 9.77 -15.35
N ALA A 117 4.01 10.35 -16.50
CA ALA A 117 4.06 9.66 -17.78
C ALA A 117 4.91 8.36 -17.75
N ILE A 118 6.07 8.41 -17.09
CA ILE A 118 6.93 7.23 -16.94
C ILE A 118 6.22 6.08 -16.20
N SER A 119 5.41 6.39 -15.19
CA SER A 119 4.64 5.37 -14.45
C SER A 119 3.49 4.81 -15.28
N LYS A 120 2.91 5.61 -16.17
CA LYS A 120 1.81 5.20 -17.07
C LYS A 120 2.27 4.15 -18.09
N LYS A 121 3.52 4.25 -18.57
CA LYS A 121 4.11 3.30 -19.53
C LYS A 121 4.06 1.85 -19.03
N CYS A 122 4.20 1.62 -17.71
CA CYS A 122 4.11 0.28 -17.11
C CYS A 122 2.79 -0.46 -17.42
N TYR A 123 1.73 0.27 -17.73
CA TYR A 123 0.41 -0.30 -18.02
C TYR A 123 0.12 -0.41 -19.52
N SER A 124 0.98 0.15 -20.37
CA SER A 124 0.83 0.15 -21.83
C SER A 124 1.49 -1.06 -22.50
N VAL A 125 2.23 -1.88 -21.74
CA VAL A 125 2.84 -3.11 -22.25
C VAL A 125 1.78 -4.13 -22.63
N LYS A 126 2.12 -5.00 -23.61
CA LYS A 126 1.20 -5.95 -24.21
C LYS A 126 0.57 -6.89 -23.21
N ASP A 127 1.38 -7.50 -22.35
CA ASP A 127 0.94 -8.53 -21.41
C ASP A 127 0.83 -8.00 -19.99
N GLY A 128 0.01 -8.65 -19.16
CA GLY A 128 -0.17 -8.32 -17.75
C GLY A 128 1.06 -8.66 -16.90
N SER A 129 1.20 -7.95 -15.79
CA SER A 129 2.24 -8.26 -14.79
C SER A 129 2.09 -9.72 -14.32
N SER A 130 3.20 -10.43 -14.17
CA SER A 130 3.34 -11.85 -13.82
C SER A 130 3.08 -12.84 -14.96
N THR A 131 2.81 -12.39 -16.18
CA THR A 131 2.75 -13.27 -17.36
C THR A 131 4.12 -13.89 -17.64
N LYS A 132 4.16 -15.20 -17.87
CA LYS A 132 5.40 -15.89 -18.24
C LYS A 132 5.87 -15.44 -19.62
N THR A 133 7.17 -15.17 -19.76
CA THR A 133 7.81 -14.79 -21.02
C THR A 133 9.20 -15.41 -21.13
N ASN A 134 9.61 -15.74 -22.36
CA ASN A 134 10.99 -16.13 -22.67
C ASN A 134 11.81 -14.97 -23.23
N LYS A 135 11.22 -13.78 -23.38
CA LYS A 135 11.82 -12.59 -23.97
C LYS A 135 11.53 -11.36 -23.10
N PRO A 136 12.20 -11.21 -21.96
CA PRO A 136 11.94 -10.10 -21.02
C PRO A 136 12.21 -8.72 -21.63
N GLU A 137 13.11 -8.62 -22.60
CA GLU A 137 13.46 -7.40 -23.33
C GLU A 137 12.30 -6.78 -24.11
N LEU A 138 11.26 -7.56 -24.43
CA LEU A 138 10.05 -7.04 -25.10
C LEU A 138 9.21 -6.11 -24.19
N TYR A 139 9.55 -6.04 -22.92
CA TYR A 139 8.86 -5.22 -21.91
C TYR A 139 9.70 -4.02 -21.45
N ASP A 140 10.81 -3.71 -22.12
CA ASP A 140 11.64 -2.55 -21.82
C ASP A 140 10.91 -1.24 -22.17
N PHE A 141 10.90 -0.28 -21.23
CA PHE A 141 10.16 0.98 -21.38
C PHE A 141 10.86 2.01 -22.29
N HIS A 142 12.06 1.70 -22.77
CA HIS A 142 12.82 2.59 -23.68
C HIS A 142 12.33 2.54 -25.12
N MET A 143 11.42 1.63 -25.44
CA MET A 143 10.82 1.57 -26.77
C MET A 143 10.02 2.84 -27.03
N LYS A 144 10.42 3.56 -28.13
CA LYS A 144 9.91 4.88 -28.49
C LYS A 144 8.38 4.90 -28.79
N ASP A 145 7.78 3.74 -29.07
CA ASP A 145 6.44 3.61 -29.64
C ASP A 145 5.36 3.16 -28.66
N ILE A 146 5.61 3.20 -27.35
CA ILE A 146 4.56 2.87 -26.38
C ILE A 146 3.67 4.08 -26.17
N SER A 147 2.44 4.01 -26.69
CA SER A 147 1.39 4.98 -26.40
C SER A 147 1.01 4.92 -24.92
N VAL A 148 1.20 6.04 -24.21
CA VAL A 148 0.84 6.15 -22.79
C VAL A 148 -0.67 6.04 -22.58
N GLU A 149 -1.47 6.55 -23.52
CA GLU A 149 -2.94 6.57 -23.44
C GLU A 149 -3.56 5.18 -23.40
N ASP A 150 -2.99 4.22 -24.12
CA ASP A 150 -3.46 2.83 -24.14
C ASP A 150 -3.33 2.11 -22.79
N GLY A 151 -2.50 2.61 -21.89
CA GLY A 151 -2.27 2.01 -20.58
C GLY A 151 -3.46 2.14 -19.64
N TYR A 152 -4.33 3.14 -19.79
CA TYR A 152 -5.47 3.33 -18.90
C TYR A 152 -6.41 2.13 -18.86
N LYS A 153 -6.60 1.42 -19.97
CA LYS A 153 -7.43 0.21 -20.02
C LYS A 153 -6.97 -0.90 -19.08
N ASN A 154 -5.66 -0.92 -18.77
CA ASN A 154 -5.03 -1.91 -17.90
C ASN A 154 -4.75 -1.37 -16.47
N PHE A 155 -4.94 -0.07 -16.25
CA PHE A 155 -4.67 0.57 -14.97
C PHE A 155 -5.81 0.37 -13.98
N CYS A 156 -5.47 0.11 -12.72
CA CYS A 156 -6.41 0.16 -11.61
C CYS A 156 -5.77 0.75 -10.36
N THR A 157 -6.59 1.22 -9.43
CA THR A 157 -6.16 1.51 -8.07
C THR A 157 -6.65 0.43 -7.11
N ILE A 158 -5.82 0.11 -6.14
CA ILE A 158 -6.16 -0.74 -5.00
C ILE A 158 -6.23 0.17 -3.78
N GLU A 159 -7.43 0.43 -3.29
CA GLU A 159 -7.68 1.16 -2.05
C GLU A 159 -7.84 0.15 -0.92
N ILE A 160 -7.06 0.31 0.15
CA ILE A 160 -7.13 -0.55 1.34
C ILE A 160 -7.78 0.24 2.46
N TYR A 161 -8.97 -0.18 2.83
CA TYR A 161 -9.72 0.33 3.99
C TYR A 161 -9.29 -0.47 5.21
N TYR A 162 -8.38 0.09 6.00
CA TYR A 162 -7.89 -0.61 7.19
C TYR A 162 -8.79 -0.35 8.40
N ASP A 163 -9.09 -1.41 9.11
CA ASP A 163 -9.79 -1.38 10.39
C ASP A 163 -8.85 -1.58 11.58
N THR A 164 -7.59 -1.94 11.29
CA THR A 164 -6.56 -2.14 12.30
C THR A 164 -5.26 -1.48 11.88
N LEU A 165 -4.65 -0.73 12.80
CA LEU A 165 -3.28 -0.23 12.71
C LEU A 165 -2.51 -0.69 13.93
N GLU A 166 -1.35 -1.29 13.73
CA GLU A 166 -0.45 -1.70 14.79
C GLU A 166 0.89 -1.01 14.59
N PHE A 167 1.41 -0.46 15.68
CA PHE A 167 2.68 0.27 15.71
C PHE A 167 3.61 -0.41 16.70
N LEU A 168 4.83 -0.69 16.27
CA LEU A 168 5.91 -1.20 17.11
C LEU A 168 7.12 -0.27 17.00
N TYR A 169 7.59 0.21 18.13
CA TYR A 169 8.85 0.94 18.25
C TYR A 169 9.86 0.12 19.05
N LEU A 170 11.04 -0.10 18.48
CA LEU A 170 12.13 -0.86 19.08
C LEU A 170 13.09 0.06 19.80
N GLN A 171 13.32 -0.16 21.11
CA GLN A 171 14.28 0.59 21.92
C GLN A 171 14.93 -0.28 22.99
N ARG A 172 16.13 0.09 23.42
CA ARG A 172 16.93 -0.70 24.39
C ARG A 172 16.24 -0.85 25.74
N GLN A 173 15.49 0.16 26.19
CA GLN A 173 14.82 0.20 27.50
C GLN A 173 13.46 -0.50 27.52
N GLY A 174 13.14 -1.29 26.48
CA GLY A 174 11.86 -1.97 26.33
C GLY A 174 11.01 -1.38 25.22
N HIS A 175 10.57 -2.22 24.31
CA HIS A 175 9.81 -1.86 23.11
C HIS A 175 8.45 -1.27 23.48
N ARG A 176 7.85 -0.53 22.54
CA ARG A 176 6.48 0.00 22.66
C ARG A 176 5.66 -0.51 21.51
N ARG A 177 4.66 -1.34 21.82
CA ARG A 177 3.74 -1.89 20.84
C ARG A 177 2.31 -1.53 21.21
N CYS A 178 1.60 -0.92 20.28
CA CYS A 178 0.18 -0.63 20.48
C CYS A 178 -0.62 -0.93 19.22
N LYS A 179 -1.89 -1.21 19.44
CA LYS A 179 -2.86 -1.56 18.40
C LYS A 179 -4.04 -0.62 18.47
N PHE A 180 -4.44 -0.12 17.33
CA PHE A 180 -5.63 0.68 17.09
C PHE A 180 -6.61 -0.15 16.27
N LYS A 181 -7.84 -0.28 16.74
CA LYS A 181 -8.90 -1.02 16.08
C LYS A 181 -10.14 -0.18 15.97
N TRP A 182 -10.70 -0.10 14.77
CA TRP A 182 -11.96 0.59 14.51
C TRP A 182 -13.06 -0.43 14.26
N ASN A 183 -14.19 -0.27 14.93
CA ASN A 183 -15.36 -1.09 14.65
C ASN A 183 -16.11 -0.59 13.39
N ALA A 184 -17.16 -1.28 12.98
CA ALA A 184 -17.97 -0.94 11.80
C ALA A 184 -18.58 0.48 11.88
N LYS A 185 -18.84 1.00 13.09
CA LYS A 185 -19.34 2.37 13.32
C LYS A 185 -18.21 3.43 13.37
N GLY A 186 -16.95 3.05 13.12
CA GLY A 186 -15.80 3.92 13.15
C GLY A 186 -15.29 4.27 14.55
N LYS A 187 -15.83 3.70 15.63
CA LYS A 187 -15.36 3.94 16.99
C LYS A 187 -13.99 3.29 17.20
N LEU A 188 -13.02 4.09 17.65
CA LEU A 188 -11.65 3.67 17.92
C LEU A 188 -11.54 3.02 19.32
N GLN A 189 -10.87 1.88 19.36
CA GLN A 189 -10.31 1.26 20.55
C GLN A 189 -8.79 1.17 20.42
N SER A 190 -8.04 1.32 21.50
CA SER A 190 -6.59 1.23 21.46
C SER A 190 -6.04 0.47 22.66
N PHE A 191 -5.08 -0.40 22.39
CA PHE A 191 -4.51 -1.32 23.38
C PHE A 191 -2.99 -1.25 23.34
N TRP A 192 -2.35 -1.37 24.51
CA TRP A 192 -0.95 -1.76 24.58
C TRP A 192 -0.85 -3.28 24.38
N LEU A 193 0.18 -3.70 23.67
CA LEU A 193 0.51 -5.11 23.47
C LEU A 193 1.90 -5.38 24.04
N VAL A 194 2.11 -6.58 24.53
CA VAL A 194 3.46 -7.07 24.79
C VAL A 194 4.18 -7.17 23.44
N PRO A 195 5.40 -6.64 23.32
CA PRO A 195 6.18 -6.65 22.09
C PRO A 195 6.55 -8.06 21.61
#